data_e494898925159a56b7ba2cf2794674f2
#
_entry.id   e494898925159a56b7ba2cf2794674f2
#
_cell.length_a   1.000
_cell.length_b   1.000
_cell.length_c   1.000
_cell.angle_alpha   90.00
_cell.angle_beta   90.00
_cell.angle_gamma   90.00
#
_symmetry.space_group_name_H-M   'P 1'
#
loop_
_entity.id
_entity.type
_entity.pdbx_description
1 polymer ?
#
loop_
_entity_poly.entity_id
_entity_poly.type
_entity_poly.pdbx_seq_one_letter_code
_entity_poly.pdbx_strand_id
1 'polypeptide(L)'
;MNCSGDGYFSRIPEPLAENLDALEQKVLEVGADIGFATDPDGDRLSIVSNKGKAIGEEYTLVLAVKNYLNFQESMVVTNLSTSMMLDNITNKTIRTRIGEAHVVQKMNELNISIGGEGNGGVILKEVHLGRDSLVAASMILSLLSISGKSISDEIGSIPKYLMVKDKILLNSKIDFDSLESIFDCDEINRLDGIKFSWSDKWIHIRKSNTEPIIRIFAEAPTKDEVDELVNTLKNYVK
;
A
#
# COMPACT_ATOMS: atom_id res chain seq x y z
N MET A 1 17.74 -15.86 1.15
CA MET A 1 17.43 -16.33 -0.21
C MET A 1 17.84 -15.24 -1.21
N ASN A 2 18.28 -15.61 -2.42
CA ASN A 2 18.60 -14.65 -3.51
C ASN A 2 19.62 -13.57 -3.09
N CYS A 3 20.72 -14.00 -2.46
CA CYS A 3 21.76 -13.11 -1.93
C CYS A 3 23.06 -13.18 -2.76
N SER A 4 23.04 -13.71 -3.99
CA SER A 4 24.17 -13.65 -4.91
C SER A 4 24.33 -12.22 -5.42
N GLY A 5 25.51 -11.63 -5.25
CA GLY A 5 25.82 -10.27 -5.71
C GLY A 5 26.25 -10.21 -7.18
N ASP A 6 25.64 -11.02 -8.05
CA ASP A 6 26.02 -11.17 -9.46
C ASP A 6 25.28 -10.17 -10.39
N GLY A 7 24.37 -9.35 -9.85
CA GLY A 7 23.61 -8.37 -10.60
C GLY A 7 22.38 -8.92 -11.34
N TYR A 8 22.09 -10.22 -11.20
CA TYR A 8 20.92 -10.83 -11.80
C TYR A 8 19.80 -11.04 -10.78
N PHE A 9 18.55 -10.77 -11.19
CA PHE A 9 17.39 -11.05 -10.35
C PHE A 9 16.85 -12.45 -10.67
N SER A 10 16.83 -13.32 -9.66
CA SER A 10 16.30 -14.69 -9.79
C SER A 10 14.76 -14.74 -9.82
N ARG A 11 14.10 -13.62 -9.53
CA ARG A 11 12.65 -13.40 -9.65
C ARG A 11 12.39 -12.01 -10.21
N ILE A 12 11.14 -11.71 -10.55
CA ILE A 12 10.73 -10.33 -10.79
C ILE A 12 11.03 -9.51 -9.54
N PRO A 13 11.81 -8.43 -9.65
CA PRO A 13 12.36 -7.74 -8.48
C PRO A 13 11.30 -7.05 -7.61
N GLU A 14 10.15 -6.69 -8.18
CA GLU A 14 9.05 -6.10 -7.43
C GLU A 14 8.44 -7.12 -6.45
N PRO A 15 8.36 -6.81 -5.13
CA PRO A 15 7.98 -7.80 -4.11
C PRO A 15 6.45 -7.91 -3.97
N LEU A 16 5.74 -8.03 -5.08
CA LEU A 16 4.30 -8.32 -5.12
C LEU A 16 4.03 -9.77 -4.70
N ALA A 17 2.86 -10.01 -4.14
CA ALA A 17 2.47 -11.33 -3.65
C ALA A 17 2.67 -12.45 -4.69
N GLU A 18 2.35 -12.19 -5.95
CA GLU A 18 2.51 -13.11 -7.09
C GLU A 18 3.98 -13.48 -7.41
N ASN A 19 4.93 -12.74 -6.88
CA ASN A 19 6.36 -12.96 -7.10
C ASN A 19 7.03 -13.63 -5.89
N LEU A 20 6.29 -14.05 -4.87
CA LEU A 20 6.83 -14.52 -3.59
C LEU A 20 6.65 -16.02 -3.32
N ASP A 21 6.22 -16.82 -4.30
CA ASP A 21 5.97 -18.27 -4.15
C ASP A 21 7.14 -19.01 -3.48
N ALA A 22 8.38 -18.71 -3.88
CA ALA A 22 9.56 -19.35 -3.32
C ALA A 22 9.77 -18.99 -1.83
N LEU A 23 9.40 -17.77 -1.43
CA LEU A 23 9.46 -17.35 -0.03
C LEU A 23 8.32 -17.96 0.77
N GLU A 24 7.11 -18.07 0.20
CA GLU A 24 5.98 -18.75 0.81
C GLU A 24 6.34 -20.20 1.17
N GLN A 25 6.88 -20.93 0.20
CA GLN A 25 7.34 -22.31 0.41
C GLN A 25 8.46 -22.39 1.47
N LYS A 26 9.42 -21.45 1.43
CA LYS A 26 10.54 -21.47 2.38
C LYS A 26 10.09 -21.20 3.81
N VAL A 27 9.13 -20.30 4.04
CA VAL A 27 8.55 -20.06 5.35
C VAL A 27 7.97 -21.35 5.93
N LEU A 28 7.20 -22.10 5.14
CA LEU A 28 6.63 -23.38 5.57
C LEU A 28 7.70 -24.45 5.82
N GLU A 29 8.67 -24.56 4.92
CA GLU A 29 9.76 -25.56 5.01
C GLU A 29 10.56 -25.44 6.32
N VAL A 30 10.87 -24.19 6.72
CA VAL A 30 11.71 -23.96 7.91
C VAL A 30 10.90 -23.65 9.16
N GLY A 31 9.56 -23.56 9.06
CA GLY A 31 8.69 -23.20 10.18
C GLY A 31 8.94 -21.77 10.68
N ALA A 32 9.20 -20.82 9.80
CA ALA A 32 9.47 -19.44 10.18
C ALA A 32 8.19 -18.73 10.64
N ASP A 33 8.32 -17.85 11.65
CA ASP A 33 7.21 -17.03 12.15
C ASP A 33 6.77 -15.96 11.15
N ILE A 34 7.70 -15.51 10.26
CA ILE A 34 7.47 -14.48 9.26
C ILE A 34 8.53 -14.57 8.16
N GLY A 35 8.18 -14.22 6.94
CA GLY A 35 9.08 -14.02 5.80
C GLY A 35 9.07 -12.57 5.34
N PHE A 36 10.23 -12.03 5.00
CA PHE A 36 10.39 -10.69 4.44
C PHE A 36 11.01 -10.72 3.05
N ALA A 37 10.48 -9.90 2.15
CA ALA A 37 11.05 -9.66 0.82
C ALA A 37 11.17 -8.16 0.57
N THR A 38 12.36 -7.73 0.14
CA THR A 38 12.61 -6.35 -0.28
C THR A 38 12.65 -6.24 -1.80
N ASP A 39 12.48 -5.04 -2.31
CA ASP A 39 12.85 -4.69 -3.68
C ASP A 39 14.37 -4.42 -3.80
N PRO A 40 14.88 -4.11 -5.02
CA PRO A 40 16.32 -4.04 -5.25
C PRO A 40 17.05 -2.92 -4.52
N ASP A 41 16.39 -1.77 -4.32
CA ASP A 41 16.94 -0.61 -3.62
C ASP A 41 16.61 -0.60 -2.12
N GLY A 42 15.82 -1.60 -1.65
CA GLY A 42 15.59 -1.85 -0.22
C GLY A 42 14.64 -0.82 0.42
N ASP A 43 13.87 -0.10 -0.36
CA ASP A 43 12.96 0.93 0.14
C ASP A 43 11.56 0.39 0.44
N ARG A 44 11.18 -0.77 -0.12
CA ARG A 44 9.87 -1.43 0.08
C ARG A 44 10.03 -2.81 0.71
N LEU A 45 9.08 -3.16 1.56
CA LEU A 45 9.00 -4.46 2.23
C LEU A 45 7.66 -5.13 1.95
N SER A 46 7.70 -6.40 1.59
CA SER A 46 6.54 -7.29 1.58
C SER A 46 6.71 -8.43 2.56
N ILE A 47 5.59 -8.96 3.03
CA ILE A 47 5.53 -9.91 4.13
C ILE A 47 4.89 -11.21 3.67
N VAL A 48 5.50 -12.32 4.09
CA VAL A 48 4.88 -13.66 4.05
C VAL A 48 4.59 -14.09 5.47
N SER A 49 3.35 -14.50 5.72
CA SER A 49 2.89 -14.91 7.03
C SER A 49 3.46 -16.28 7.44
N ASN A 50 3.38 -16.61 8.73
CA ASN A 50 3.73 -17.92 9.27
C ASN A 50 2.92 -19.09 8.68
N LYS A 51 1.86 -18.78 7.90
CA LYS A 51 1.07 -19.76 7.15
C LYS A 51 1.55 -19.92 5.69
N GLY A 52 2.71 -19.36 5.35
CA GLY A 52 3.27 -19.41 3.99
C GLY A 52 2.40 -18.69 2.97
N LYS A 53 1.83 -17.54 3.34
CA LYS A 53 1.02 -16.72 2.43
C LYS A 53 1.50 -15.30 2.42
N ALA A 54 1.80 -14.79 1.25
CA ALA A 54 2.04 -13.36 1.04
C ALA A 54 0.77 -12.57 1.39
N ILE A 55 0.91 -11.55 2.23
CA ILE A 55 -0.26 -10.82 2.78
C ILE A 55 -0.58 -9.52 2.03
N GLY A 56 0.24 -9.16 1.04
CA GLY A 56 0.13 -7.93 0.28
C GLY A 56 0.92 -6.76 0.89
N GLU A 57 1.43 -5.92 0.01
CA GLU A 57 2.35 -4.81 0.37
C GLU A 57 1.68 -3.73 1.22
N GLU A 58 0.35 -3.55 1.09
CA GLU A 58 -0.41 -2.56 1.87
C GLU A 58 -0.31 -2.80 3.40
N TYR A 59 -0.22 -4.07 3.83
CA TYR A 59 -0.12 -4.42 5.25
C TYR A 59 1.17 -3.93 5.91
N THR A 60 2.24 -3.72 5.17
CA THR A 60 3.53 -3.30 5.73
C THR A 60 3.41 -1.96 6.46
N LEU A 61 2.84 -0.94 5.79
CA LEU A 61 2.63 0.37 6.41
C LEU A 61 1.62 0.27 7.57
N VAL A 62 0.53 -0.46 7.39
CA VAL A 62 -0.52 -0.61 8.41
C VAL A 62 0.04 -1.20 9.70
N LEU A 63 0.85 -2.27 9.61
CA LEU A 63 1.47 -2.91 10.77
C LEU A 63 2.55 -2.04 11.43
N ALA A 64 3.34 -1.34 10.63
CA ALA A 64 4.33 -0.39 11.14
C ALA A 64 3.67 0.76 11.91
N VAL A 65 2.60 1.34 11.36
CA VAL A 65 1.81 2.37 12.03
C VAL A 65 1.17 1.84 13.31
N LYS A 66 0.59 0.63 13.27
CA LYS A 66 0.03 -0.02 14.47
C LYS A 66 1.07 -0.16 15.57
N ASN A 67 2.30 -0.57 15.22
CA ASN A 67 3.40 -0.61 16.19
C ASN A 67 3.72 0.78 16.76
N TYR A 68 3.86 1.78 15.89
CA TYR A 68 4.22 3.14 16.31
C TYR A 68 3.21 3.72 17.30
N LEU A 69 1.92 3.53 17.04
CA LEU A 69 0.83 4.04 17.87
C LEU A 69 0.70 3.33 19.24
N ASN A 70 1.35 2.17 19.45
CA ASN A 70 1.46 1.57 20.77
C ASN A 70 2.35 2.39 21.72
N PHE A 71 3.24 3.23 21.20
CA PHE A 71 4.18 4.02 22.01
C PHE A 71 3.79 5.48 22.13
N GLN A 72 3.18 6.04 21.08
CA GLN A 72 2.77 7.45 21.10
C GLN A 72 1.68 7.74 20.08
N GLU A 73 0.80 8.64 20.43
CA GLU A 73 -0.19 9.17 19.48
C GLU A 73 0.49 10.01 18.40
N SER A 74 0.08 9.85 17.16
CA SER A 74 0.57 10.65 16.03
C SER A 74 -0.48 10.72 14.92
N MET A 75 -0.38 11.76 14.10
CA MET A 75 -0.91 11.74 12.74
C MET A 75 0.01 10.86 11.88
N VAL A 76 -0.55 10.33 10.78
CA VAL A 76 0.16 9.51 9.81
C VAL A 76 0.05 10.16 8.44
N VAL A 77 1.17 10.28 7.72
CA VAL A 77 1.16 10.81 6.36
C VAL A 77 1.31 9.68 5.36
N THR A 78 0.41 9.63 4.39
CA THR A 78 0.45 8.65 3.29
C THR A 78 -0.06 9.26 1.98
N ASN A 79 -0.09 8.49 0.91
CA ASN A 79 -0.65 8.95 -0.36
C ASN A 79 -2.14 8.61 -0.54
N LEU A 80 -2.76 9.18 -1.59
CA LEU A 80 -4.18 8.99 -1.90
C LEU A 80 -4.58 7.55 -2.19
N SER A 81 -3.67 6.72 -2.72
CA SER A 81 -3.97 5.33 -3.12
C SER A 81 -3.64 4.29 -2.06
N THR A 82 -3.19 4.69 -0.88
CA THR A 82 -2.98 3.78 0.25
C THR A 82 -4.31 3.25 0.76
N SER A 83 -4.35 1.97 1.11
CA SER A 83 -5.52 1.24 1.60
C SER A 83 -6.25 1.92 2.75
N MET A 84 -7.57 1.77 2.79
CA MET A 84 -8.43 2.14 3.92
C MET A 84 -8.15 1.33 5.18
N MET A 85 -7.43 0.21 5.10
CA MET A 85 -6.96 -0.51 6.29
C MET A 85 -6.26 0.42 7.28
N LEU A 86 -5.52 1.42 6.78
CA LEU A 86 -4.86 2.40 7.62
C LEU A 86 -5.84 3.27 8.41
N ASP A 87 -6.96 3.65 7.80
CA ASP A 87 -7.99 4.47 8.45
C ASP A 87 -8.74 3.71 9.56
N ASN A 88 -8.68 2.36 9.55
CA ASN A 88 -9.17 1.53 10.66
C ASN A 88 -8.20 1.44 11.85
N ILE A 89 -6.92 1.79 11.64
CA ILE A 89 -5.92 1.83 12.72
C ILE A 89 -5.88 3.22 13.36
N THR A 90 -6.09 4.26 12.58
CA THR A 90 -6.09 5.66 13.05
C THR A 90 -7.03 6.52 12.22
N ASN A 91 -7.75 7.43 12.88
CA ASN A 91 -8.55 8.46 12.23
C ASN A 91 -7.76 9.76 11.95
N LYS A 92 -6.44 9.72 12.13
CA LYS A 92 -5.54 10.88 11.99
C LYS A 92 -4.64 10.73 10.76
N THR A 93 -5.19 10.26 9.63
CA THR A 93 -4.44 10.07 8.37
C THR A 93 -4.49 11.34 7.51
N ILE A 94 -3.33 11.77 7.04
CA ILE A 94 -3.17 12.87 6.08
C ILE A 94 -2.74 12.27 4.75
N ARG A 95 -3.51 12.53 3.69
CA ARG A 95 -3.26 11.98 2.37
C ARG A 95 -2.65 13.03 1.44
N THR A 96 -1.56 12.65 0.75
CA THR A 96 -0.84 13.48 -0.23
C THR A 96 -1.06 12.97 -1.66
N ARG A 97 -0.48 13.67 -2.62
CA ARG A 97 -0.22 13.13 -3.97
C ARG A 97 0.62 11.86 -3.85
N ILE A 98 0.53 11.01 -4.90
CA ILE A 98 1.37 9.80 -4.98
C ILE A 98 2.83 10.19 -5.21
N GLY A 99 3.71 9.50 -4.50
CA GLY A 99 5.16 9.63 -4.54
C GLY A 99 5.75 10.02 -3.20
N GLU A 100 6.82 9.33 -2.85
CA GLU A 100 7.54 9.49 -1.59
C GLU A 100 7.87 10.94 -1.25
N ALA A 101 8.34 11.72 -2.25
CA ALA A 101 8.70 13.12 -2.05
C ALA A 101 7.54 13.97 -1.47
N HIS A 102 6.29 13.70 -1.89
CA HIS A 102 5.12 14.40 -1.36
C HIS A 102 4.80 13.99 0.08
N VAL A 103 4.99 12.70 0.40
CA VAL A 103 4.83 12.19 1.76
C VAL A 103 5.87 12.82 2.68
N VAL A 104 7.15 12.76 2.30
CA VAL A 104 8.28 13.35 3.06
C VAL A 104 8.09 14.86 3.24
N GLN A 105 7.74 15.58 2.19
CA GLN A 105 7.47 17.01 2.29
C GLN A 105 6.38 17.29 3.33
N LYS A 106 5.27 16.57 3.29
CA LYS A 106 4.14 16.77 4.20
C LYS A 106 4.51 16.37 5.64
N MET A 107 5.26 15.30 5.84
CA MET A 107 5.81 14.91 7.15
C MET A 107 6.66 16.03 7.76
N ASN A 108 7.52 16.63 6.94
CA ASN A 108 8.37 17.75 7.39
C ASN A 108 7.56 19.00 7.72
N GLU A 109 6.63 19.40 6.83
CA GLU A 109 5.79 20.58 7.03
C GLU A 109 5.02 20.53 8.37
N LEU A 110 4.52 19.36 8.72
CA LEU A 110 3.68 19.15 9.89
C LEU A 110 4.42 18.55 11.08
N ASN A 111 5.72 18.31 10.94
CA ASN A 111 6.57 17.65 11.95
C ASN A 111 6.03 16.29 12.41
N ILE A 112 5.56 15.48 11.46
CA ILE A 112 5.02 14.15 11.72
C ILE A 112 6.13 13.11 11.56
N SER A 113 6.18 12.15 12.48
CA SER A 113 7.26 11.15 12.57
C SER A 113 7.04 9.93 11.71
N ILE A 114 5.79 9.50 11.52
CA ILE A 114 5.46 8.24 10.82
C ILE A 114 4.67 8.52 9.54
N GLY A 115 5.07 7.85 8.46
CA GLY A 115 4.39 7.91 7.18
C GLY A 115 4.83 6.78 6.26
N GLY A 116 4.42 6.86 5.00
CA GLY A 116 4.78 5.88 3.98
C GLY A 116 3.75 5.78 2.87
N GLU A 117 3.88 4.73 2.07
CA GLU A 117 2.99 4.45 0.94
C GLU A 117 2.51 3.00 0.99
N GLY A 118 1.33 2.73 0.45
CA GLY A 118 0.71 1.39 0.40
C GLY A 118 1.42 0.38 -0.53
N ASN A 119 2.61 0.69 -0.99
CA ASN A 119 3.46 -0.19 -1.79
C ASN A 119 4.55 -0.91 -0.97
N GLY A 120 4.43 -0.93 0.35
CA GLY A 120 5.39 -1.50 1.28
C GLY A 120 6.45 -0.53 1.80
N GLY A 121 6.37 0.75 1.44
CA GLY A 121 7.31 1.78 1.86
C GLY A 121 6.92 2.43 3.19
N VAL A 122 7.77 2.33 4.20
CA VAL A 122 7.59 2.94 5.53
C VAL A 122 8.65 4.01 5.75
N ILE A 123 8.25 5.15 6.28
CA ILE A 123 9.13 6.27 6.63
C ILE A 123 9.01 6.51 8.13
N LEU A 124 10.13 6.48 8.84
CA LEU A 124 10.24 6.85 10.26
C LEU A 124 11.26 7.98 10.39
N LYS A 125 10.79 9.19 10.65
CA LYS A 125 11.60 10.41 10.67
C LYS A 125 12.79 10.34 11.62
N GLU A 126 12.63 9.66 12.74
CA GLU A 126 13.67 9.47 13.75
C GLU A 126 14.88 8.66 13.23
N VAL A 127 14.70 7.90 12.15
CA VAL A 127 15.79 7.20 11.46
C VAL A 127 16.26 8.05 10.28
N HIS A 128 15.40 8.26 9.30
CA HIS A 128 15.62 9.19 8.19
C HIS A 128 14.32 9.46 7.42
N LEU A 129 14.32 10.52 6.60
CA LEU A 129 13.19 10.89 5.77
C LEU A 129 13.25 10.23 4.37
N GLY A 130 13.05 8.95 4.35
CA GLY A 130 12.99 8.10 3.17
C GLY A 130 12.37 6.75 3.54
N ARG A 131 11.81 6.06 2.55
CA ARG A 131 11.28 4.71 2.77
C ARG A 131 12.42 3.75 3.09
N ASP A 132 12.18 2.83 4.02
CA ASP A 132 13.21 1.89 4.50
C ASP A 132 12.59 0.55 4.90
N SER A 133 12.98 -0.50 4.19
CA SER A 133 12.50 -1.86 4.44
C SER A 133 13.00 -2.45 5.76
N LEU A 134 14.19 -2.07 6.23
CA LEU A 134 14.73 -2.55 7.50
C LEU A 134 14.03 -1.89 8.69
N VAL A 135 13.71 -0.61 8.57
CA VAL A 135 12.87 0.10 9.52
C VAL A 135 11.49 -0.57 9.60
N ALA A 136 10.87 -0.83 8.45
CA ALA A 136 9.58 -1.51 8.39
C ALA A 136 9.64 -2.90 9.07
N ALA A 137 10.64 -3.71 8.73
CA ALA A 137 10.83 -5.04 9.33
C ALA A 137 11.02 -4.95 10.86
N SER A 138 11.84 -4.02 11.33
CA SER A 138 12.09 -3.81 12.76
C SER A 138 10.82 -3.43 13.52
N MET A 139 10.01 -2.53 12.95
CA MET A 139 8.74 -2.10 13.56
C MET A 139 7.73 -3.27 13.63
N ILE A 140 7.65 -4.08 12.57
CA ILE A 140 6.75 -5.24 12.54
C ILE A 140 7.18 -6.31 13.55
N LEU A 141 8.48 -6.60 13.63
CA LEU A 141 9.00 -7.54 14.63
C LEU A 141 8.76 -7.02 16.06
N SER A 142 8.91 -5.72 16.30
CA SER A 142 8.54 -5.08 17.56
C SER A 142 7.06 -5.26 17.88
N LEU A 143 6.17 -5.05 16.92
CA LEU A 143 4.72 -5.28 17.09
C LEU A 143 4.43 -6.72 17.53
N LEU A 144 5.00 -7.71 16.84
CA LEU A 144 4.81 -9.12 17.16
C LEU A 144 5.37 -9.48 18.55
N SER A 145 6.53 -8.94 18.89
CA SER A 145 7.16 -9.14 20.20
C SER A 145 6.31 -8.60 21.36
N ILE A 146 5.73 -7.41 21.18
CA ILE A 146 4.90 -6.75 22.21
C ILE A 146 3.55 -7.43 22.34
N SER A 147 2.90 -7.77 21.25
CA SER A 147 1.57 -8.35 21.24
C SER A 147 1.57 -9.85 21.64
N GLY A 148 2.69 -10.54 21.43
CA GLY A 148 2.80 -11.99 21.57
C GLY A 148 1.96 -12.78 20.56
N LYS A 149 1.46 -12.13 19.52
CA LYS A 149 0.62 -12.73 18.47
C LYS A 149 1.46 -13.16 17.28
N SER A 150 0.97 -14.16 16.55
CA SER A 150 1.51 -14.45 15.22
C SER A 150 1.15 -13.33 14.23
N ILE A 151 1.92 -13.22 13.14
CA ILE A 151 1.58 -12.29 12.06
C ILE A 151 0.19 -12.57 11.47
N SER A 152 -0.21 -13.84 11.37
CA SER A 152 -1.55 -14.22 10.90
C SER A 152 -2.67 -13.73 11.83
N ASP A 153 -2.43 -13.71 13.15
CA ASP A 153 -3.42 -13.23 14.12
C ASP A 153 -3.49 -11.69 14.11
N GLU A 154 -2.34 -11.02 13.94
CA GLU A 154 -2.30 -9.56 13.81
C GLU A 154 -3.09 -9.07 12.60
N ILE A 155 -2.85 -9.65 11.43
CA ILE A 155 -3.61 -9.28 10.21
C ILE A 155 -5.07 -9.70 10.27
N GLY A 156 -5.39 -10.79 10.99
CA GLY A 156 -6.76 -11.25 11.20
C GLY A 156 -7.63 -10.27 11.98
N SER A 157 -7.03 -9.34 12.72
CA SER A 157 -7.73 -8.29 13.46
C SER A 157 -7.98 -7.01 12.66
N ILE A 158 -7.45 -6.92 11.43
CA ILE A 158 -7.59 -5.77 10.55
C ILE A 158 -8.69 -6.04 9.53
N PRO A 159 -9.64 -5.13 9.31
CA PRO A 159 -10.64 -5.28 8.26
C PRO A 159 -9.98 -5.53 6.90
N LYS A 160 -10.53 -6.46 6.14
CA LYS A 160 -9.98 -6.82 4.84
C LYS A 160 -10.64 -6.01 3.74
N TYR A 161 -9.80 -5.50 2.85
CA TYR A 161 -10.22 -4.89 1.60
C TYR A 161 -9.52 -5.60 0.44
N LEU A 162 -10.14 -5.56 -0.73
CA LEU A 162 -9.57 -6.04 -1.97
C LEU A 162 -9.21 -4.85 -2.83
N MET A 163 -7.94 -4.76 -3.20
CA MET A 163 -7.44 -3.70 -4.07
C MET A 163 -7.18 -4.25 -5.47
N VAL A 164 -7.66 -3.52 -6.48
CA VAL A 164 -7.34 -3.73 -7.89
C VAL A 164 -6.48 -2.58 -8.38
N LYS A 165 -5.35 -2.91 -8.98
CA LYS A 165 -4.45 -1.98 -9.69
C LYS A 165 -4.52 -2.31 -11.17
N ASP A 166 -5.01 -1.37 -12.00
CA ASP A 166 -5.27 -1.58 -13.42
C ASP A 166 -4.82 -0.37 -14.25
N LYS A 167 -4.81 -0.51 -15.57
CA LYS A 167 -4.42 0.55 -16.48
C LYS A 167 -5.24 0.53 -17.78
N ILE A 168 -5.49 1.71 -18.34
CA ILE A 168 -6.12 1.91 -19.63
C ILE A 168 -5.15 2.68 -20.52
N LEU A 169 -4.98 2.23 -21.77
CA LEU A 169 -4.20 2.98 -22.77
C LEU A 169 -4.95 4.25 -23.14
N LEU A 170 -4.25 5.36 -23.15
CA LEU A 170 -4.78 6.67 -23.55
C LEU A 170 -4.86 6.73 -25.09
N ASN A 171 -5.96 6.27 -25.67
CA ASN A 171 -6.23 6.35 -27.11
C ASN A 171 -6.89 7.69 -27.51
N SER A 172 -7.35 8.47 -26.55
CA SER A 172 -7.99 9.78 -26.72
C SER A 172 -7.77 10.66 -25.50
N LYS A 173 -8.04 11.96 -25.63
CA LYS A 173 -8.03 12.88 -24.48
C LYS A 173 -9.24 12.58 -23.61
N ILE A 174 -9.04 11.85 -22.52
CA ILE A 174 -10.04 11.72 -21.46
C ILE A 174 -10.11 13.05 -20.74
N ASP A 175 -11.27 13.64 -20.77
CA ASP A 175 -11.58 14.82 -19.97
C ASP A 175 -11.89 14.39 -18.54
N PHE A 176 -11.00 14.74 -17.60
CA PHE A 176 -11.17 14.41 -16.19
C PHE A 176 -12.35 15.12 -15.55
N ASP A 177 -12.80 16.26 -16.11
CA ASP A 177 -13.96 16.97 -15.60
C ASP A 177 -15.24 16.20 -15.91
N SER A 178 -15.30 15.51 -17.06
CA SER A 178 -16.46 14.68 -17.41
C SER A 178 -16.59 13.43 -16.52
N LEU A 179 -15.47 12.98 -15.89
CA LEU A 179 -15.49 11.81 -15.01
C LEU A 179 -16.30 12.03 -13.73
N GLU A 180 -16.50 13.27 -13.27
CA GLU A 180 -17.23 13.54 -12.01
C GLU A 180 -18.65 13.00 -11.99
N SER A 181 -19.29 12.89 -13.14
CA SER A 181 -20.66 12.41 -13.25
C SER A 181 -20.81 10.89 -13.27
N ILE A 182 -19.67 10.14 -13.27
CA ILE A 182 -19.71 8.67 -13.40
C ILE A 182 -20.22 8.01 -12.13
N PHE A 183 -19.83 8.54 -10.97
CA PHE A 183 -20.11 7.94 -9.69
C PHE A 183 -20.88 8.90 -8.79
N ASP A 184 -21.95 8.40 -8.19
CA ASP A 184 -22.59 9.03 -7.03
C ASP A 184 -21.80 8.58 -5.78
N CYS A 185 -21.06 9.51 -5.17
CA CYS A 185 -20.11 9.20 -4.08
C CYS A 185 -20.17 10.25 -2.96
N ASP A 186 -19.61 9.91 -1.80
CA ASP A 186 -19.63 10.79 -0.63
C ASP A 186 -18.60 11.93 -0.76
N GLU A 187 -17.45 11.66 -1.40
CA GLU A 187 -16.35 12.63 -1.54
C GLU A 187 -15.63 12.48 -2.89
N ILE A 188 -15.31 13.62 -3.50
CA ILE A 188 -14.41 13.70 -4.67
C ILE A 188 -13.15 14.46 -4.29
N ASN A 189 -11.99 13.83 -4.47
CA ASN A 189 -10.68 14.43 -4.21
C ASN A 189 -9.91 14.60 -5.52
N ARG A 190 -9.45 15.82 -5.83
CA ARG A 190 -8.72 16.20 -7.06
C ARG A 190 -7.24 16.50 -6.83
N LEU A 191 -6.67 16.09 -5.71
CA LEU A 191 -5.29 16.40 -5.35
C LEU A 191 -4.28 15.79 -6.34
N ASP A 192 -4.56 14.57 -6.85
CA ASP A 192 -3.72 13.88 -7.86
C ASP A 192 -4.62 13.06 -8.80
N GLY A 193 -5.04 13.62 -9.92
CA GLY A 193 -6.08 13.03 -10.75
C GLY A 193 -7.47 13.22 -10.13
N ILE A 194 -8.24 12.15 -10.02
CA ILE A 194 -9.56 12.16 -9.37
C ILE A 194 -9.76 10.89 -8.55
N LYS A 195 -10.12 11.05 -7.28
CA LYS A 195 -10.49 9.95 -6.38
C LYS A 195 -11.92 10.13 -5.93
N PHE A 196 -12.74 9.12 -6.13
CA PHE A 196 -14.09 8.99 -5.62
C PHE A 196 -14.06 8.11 -4.39
N SER A 197 -14.71 8.53 -3.31
CA SER A 197 -14.69 7.80 -2.04
C SER A 197 -16.11 7.67 -1.48
N TRP A 198 -16.37 6.50 -0.89
CA TRP A 198 -17.53 6.18 -0.07
C TRP A 198 -17.04 5.77 1.33
N SER A 199 -17.94 5.43 2.19
CA SER A 199 -17.61 5.01 3.57
C SER A 199 -16.73 3.77 3.67
N ASP A 200 -16.79 2.87 2.67
CA ASP A 200 -16.15 1.55 2.70
C ASP A 200 -15.41 1.16 1.41
N LYS A 201 -15.39 2.03 0.41
CA LYS A 201 -14.72 1.80 -0.87
C LYS A 201 -14.25 3.09 -1.53
N TRP A 202 -13.36 2.98 -2.51
CA TRP A 202 -12.90 4.11 -3.31
C TRP A 202 -12.36 3.66 -4.66
N ILE A 203 -12.33 4.58 -5.62
CA ILE A 203 -11.60 4.44 -6.88
C ILE A 203 -10.80 5.71 -7.16
N HIS A 204 -9.53 5.55 -7.51
CA HIS A 204 -8.61 6.63 -7.83
C HIS A 204 -8.09 6.47 -9.26
N ILE A 205 -8.22 7.53 -10.05
CA ILE A 205 -7.94 7.59 -11.48
C ILE A 205 -6.92 8.69 -11.72
N ARG A 206 -5.78 8.36 -12.30
CA ARG A 206 -4.74 9.34 -12.57
C ARG A 206 -4.04 9.08 -13.88
N LYS A 207 -3.54 10.15 -14.53
CA LYS A 207 -2.63 10.02 -15.68
C LYS A 207 -1.26 9.55 -15.20
N SER A 208 -0.63 8.66 -15.97
CA SER A 208 0.78 8.36 -15.76
C SER A 208 1.63 9.54 -16.26
N ASN A 209 2.69 9.87 -15.50
CA ASN A 209 3.62 10.93 -15.91
C ASN A 209 4.67 10.43 -16.92
N THR A 210 4.83 9.10 -17.05
CA THR A 210 5.92 8.47 -17.82
C THR A 210 5.41 7.66 -19.01
N GLU A 211 4.14 7.28 -19.03
CA GLU A 211 3.54 6.40 -20.03
C GLU A 211 2.20 6.99 -20.50
N PRO A 212 1.77 6.75 -21.76
CA PRO A 212 0.47 7.19 -22.25
C PRO A 212 -0.69 6.30 -21.72
N ILE A 213 -0.81 6.18 -20.40
CA ILE A 213 -1.82 5.39 -19.72
C ILE A 213 -2.53 6.18 -18.62
N ILE A 214 -3.73 5.74 -18.31
CA ILE A 214 -4.42 6.06 -17.06
C ILE A 214 -4.22 4.89 -16.11
N ARG A 215 -3.78 5.19 -14.90
CA ARG A 215 -3.70 4.24 -13.80
C ARG A 215 -4.98 4.28 -13.01
N ILE A 216 -5.49 3.11 -12.66
CA ILE A 216 -6.71 2.91 -11.88
C ILE A 216 -6.32 2.13 -10.65
N PHE A 217 -6.69 2.65 -9.50
CA PHE A 217 -6.63 1.95 -8.23
C PHE A 217 -8.03 1.95 -7.66
N ALA A 218 -8.52 0.79 -7.28
CA ALA A 218 -9.84 0.67 -6.64
C ALA A 218 -9.76 -0.29 -5.47
N GLU A 219 -10.47 0.01 -4.41
CA GLU A 219 -10.53 -0.79 -3.20
C GLU A 219 -11.96 -0.89 -2.71
N ALA A 220 -12.36 -2.10 -2.31
CA ALA A 220 -13.67 -2.36 -1.74
C ALA A 220 -13.62 -3.61 -0.81
N PRO A 221 -14.63 -3.86 0.04
CA PRO A 221 -14.69 -5.04 0.90
C PRO A 221 -14.77 -6.35 0.13
N THR A 222 -15.40 -6.35 -1.05
CA THR A 222 -15.63 -7.56 -1.85
C THR A 222 -15.10 -7.43 -3.27
N LYS A 223 -14.86 -8.60 -3.90
CA LYS A 223 -14.40 -8.64 -5.29
C LYS A 223 -15.44 -8.06 -6.26
N ASP A 224 -16.70 -8.36 -6.04
CA ASP A 224 -17.78 -7.90 -6.92
C ASP A 224 -17.88 -6.36 -6.91
N GLU A 225 -17.76 -5.74 -5.74
CA GLU A 225 -17.79 -4.28 -5.60
C GLU A 225 -16.60 -3.59 -6.27
N VAL A 226 -15.37 -4.13 -6.09
CA VAL A 226 -14.20 -3.53 -6.74
C VAL A 226 -14.23 -3.72 -8.25
N ASP A 227 -14.68 -4.89 -8.73
CA ASP A 227 -14.85 -5.17 -10.15
C ASP A 227 -15.93 -4.25 -10.77
N GLU A 228 -17.03 -3.97 -10.05
CA GLU A 228 -18.07 -3.03 -10.48
C GLU A 228 -17.51 -1.62 -10.68
N LEU A 229 -16.75 -1.09 -9.71
CA LEU A 229 -16.11 0.22 -9.81
C LEU A 229 -15.21 0.31 -11.05
N VAL A 230 -14.34 -0.67 -11.24
CA VAL A 230 -13.40 -0.69 -12.37
C VAL A 230 -14.13 -0.83 -13.71
N ASN A 231 -15.13 -1.71 -13.79
CA ASN A 231 -15.89 -1.93 -15.03
C ASN A 231 -16.76 -0.71 -15.40
N THR A 232 -17.38 -0.05 -14.43
CA THR A 232 -18.13 1.19 -14.64
C THR A 232 -17.23 2.24 -15.29
N LEU A 233 -16.04 2.47 -14.74
CA LEU A 233 -15.07 3.38 -15.32
C LEU A 233 -14.65 2.96 -16.73
N LYS A 234 -14.28 1.67 -16.93
CA LYS A 234 -13.83 1.17 -18.24
C LYS A 234 -14.90 1.31 -19.33
N ASN A 235 -16.15 1.13 -18.98
CA ASN A 235 -17.27 1.29 -19.94
C ASN A 235 -17.53 2.74 -20.31
N TYR A 236 -17.28 3.67 -19.39
CA TYR A 236 -17.41 5.10 -19.66
C TYR A 236 -16.27 5.63 -20.56
N VAL A 237 -15.07 5.07 -20.43
CA VAL A 237 -13.85 5.54 -21.12
C VAL A 237 -13.68 4.90 -22.51
N LYS A 238 -14.44 3.84 -22.86
CA LYS A 238 -14.46 3.25 -24.21
C LYS A 238 -15.17 4.13 -25.20
#